data_ebdb30aa3784fde285b65f2dae695f3a
#
_entry.id   ebdb30aa3784fde285b65f2dae695f3a
#
_cell.length_a   1.000
_cell.length_b   1.000
_cell.length_c   1.000
_cell.angle_alpha   90.00
_cell.angle_beta   90.00
_cell.angle_gamma   90.00
#
_symmetry.space_group_name_H-M   'P 1'
#
loop_
_entity.id
_entity.type
_entity.pdbx_description
1 polymer ?
#
loop_
_entity_poly.entity_id
_entity_poly.type
_entity_poly.pdbx_seq_one_letter_code
_entity_poly.pdbx_strand_id
1 'polypeptide(L)'
;MASDPAAEPTISSFSTMTAPGSPTVSSSSDSPLPPWRARLRGAREREGRQPTARWLQLATTGLDGTPRVRTLVFRGWAGSDRLELYTDARSTKFDELMQHPQVELCWLLPKAKQQYRLRGTWRQDAPDNRVQRWTSLSPQGRALWGWPAPGQPLQSESDFPAELEPEPIPEHFVVLQLEIHRAELLDLTRHPHQRILWCRGNNWREQALNP
;
A
#
# COMPACT_ATOMS: atom_id res chain seq x y z
N MET A 1 -63.57 -29.67 -34.71
CA MET A 1 -63.05 -28.32 -34.91
C MET A 1 -61.53 -28.39 -34.70
N ALA A 2 -60.84 -28.33 -35.80
CA ALA A 2 -59.40 -28.63 -35.89
C ALA A 2 -58.56 -27.45 -35.43
N SER A 3 -57.54 -27.70 -34.65
CA SER A 3 -56.49 -26.79 -34.30
C SER A 3 -55.29 -27.04 -35.16
N ASP A 4 -54.87 -26.02 -35.84
CA ASP A 4 -53.73 -25.99 -36.76
C ASP A 4 -52.42 -25.83 -35.97
N PRO A 5 -51.29 -26.55 -36.33
CA PRO A 5 -50.01 -26.40 -35.63
C PRO A 5 -49.19 -25.29 -36.26
N ALA A 6 -48.62 -24.45 -35.38
CA ALA A 6 -47.73 -23.38 -35.72
C ALA A 6 -46.35 -23.83 -36.20
N ALA A 7 -45.85 -23.18 -37.21
CA ALA A 7 -44.56 -23.42 -37.86
C ALA A 7 -43.36 -22.99 -37.00
N GLU A 8 -42.31 -23.82 -36.96
CA GLU A 8 -41.02 -23.48 -36.34
C GLU A 8 -40.18 -22.55 -37.28
N PRO A 9 -39.46 -21.57 -36.74
CA PRO A 9 -38.53 -20.80 -37.54
C PRO A 9 -37.14 -21.45 -37.63
N THR A 10 -36.67 -21.58 -38.83
CA THR A 10 -35.34 -22.06 -39.25
C THR A 10 -34.19 -21.23 -38.64
N ILE A 11 -33.25 -21.91 -37.97
CA ILE A 11 -32.05 -21.29 -37.41
C ILE A 11 -31.05 -21.04 -38.56
N SER A 12 -30.83 -19.74 -38.84
CA SER A 12 -29.78 -19.27 -39.75
C SER A 12 -28.43 -19.26 -39.04
N SER A 13 -27.42 -19.82 -39.72
CA SER A 13 -26.02 -19.94 -39.31
C SER A 13 -25.39 -18.62 -38.88
N PHE A 14 -24.96 -18.54 -37.61
CA PHE A 14 -24.10 -17.45 -37.15
C PHE A 14 -22.65 -17.76 -37.49
N SER A 15 -22.08 -16.92 -38.35
CA SER A 15 -20.66 -16.84 -38.67
C SER A 15 -19.88 -16.40 -37.44
N THR A 16 -18.88 -17.19 -37.05
CA THR A 16 -17.96 -16.90 -35.93
C THR A 16 -17.08 -15.69 -36.29
N MET A 17 -17.40 -14.52 -35.76
CA MET A 17 -16.48 -13.37 -35.77
C MET A 17 -15.43 -13.58 -34.68
N THR A 18 -14.20 -13.79 -35.07
CA THR A 18 -13.02 -13.79 -34.20
C THR A 18 -12.83 -12.38 -33.63
N ALA A 19 -12.92 -12.24 -32.32
CA ALA A 19 -12.64 -10.99 -31.63
C ALA A 19 -11.15 -10.62 -31.74
N PRO A 20 -10.78 -9.36 -31.96
CA PRO A 20 -9.39 -8.92 -31.97
C PRO A 20 -8.80 -9.08 -30.57
N GLY A 21 -7.58 -9.65 -30.52
CA GLY A 21 -6.85 -9.92 -29.29
C GLY A 21 -6.70 -8.68 -28.43
N SER A 22 -7.05 -8.83 -27.16
CA SER A 22 -6.77 -7.83 -26.12
C SER A 22 -5.25 -7.58 -26.06
N PRO A 23 -4.79 -6.33 -25.97
CA PRO A 23 -3.38 -6.07 -25.81
C PRO A 23 -2.91 -6.62 -24.48
N THR A 24 -2.00 -7.57 -24.53
CA THR A 24 -1.23 -8.05 -23.37
C THR A 24 -0.46 -6.87 -22.82
N VAL A 25 -0.91 -6.33 -21.70
CA VAL A 25 -0.16 -5.33 -20.95
C VAL A 25 1.04 -6.05 -20.33
N SER A 26 2.15 -6.05 -21.05
CA SER A 26 3.44 -6.44 -20.49
C SER A 26 3.78 -5.48 -19.36
N SER A 27 3.78 -5.98 -18.13
CA SER A 27 4.29 -5.26 -16.96
C SER A 27 5.81 -5.15 -17.06
N SER A 28 6.32 -4.25 -17.91
CA SER A 28 7.72 -3.91 -17.90
C SER A 28 8.02 -3.09 -16.66
N SER A 29 8.83 -3.66 -15.76
CA SER A 29 9.37 -3.06 -14.54
C SER A 29 10.37 -1.91 -14.80
N ASP A 30 10.40 -1.36 -15.99
CA ASP A 30 11.44 -0.44 -16.50
C ASP A 30 11.01 1.04 -16.55
N SER A 31 9.91 1.41 -15.91
CA SER A 31 9.59 2.82 -15.80
C SER A 31 10.60 3.52 -14.87
N PRO A 32 11.18 4.67 -15.31
CA PRO A 32 12.14 5.39 -14.48
C PRO A 32 11.53 5.76 -13.14
N LEU A 33 12.35 5.66 -12.08
CA LEU A 33 11.89 5.99 -10.73
C LEU A 33 11.45 7.46 -10.65
N PRO A 34 10.32 7.76 -9.99
CA PRO A 34 9.92 9.14 -9.74
C PRO A 34 11.03 9.93 -9.03
N PRO A 35 11.27 11.21 -9.37
CA PRO A 35 12.38 12.01 -8.80
C PRO A 35 12.38 12.09 -7.28
N TRP A 36 11.20 12.11 -6.65
CA TRP A 36 11.06 12.12 -5.19
C TRP A 36 11.63 10.85 -4.53
N ARG A 37 11.68 9.71 -5.24
CA ARG A 37 12.23 8.44 -4.71
C ARG A 37 13.72 8.54 -4.37
N ALA A 38 14.52 9.14 -5.25
CA ALA A 38 15.94 9.35 -5.00
C ALA A 38 16.18 10.30 -3.82
N ARG A 39 15.40 11.39 -3.73
CA ARG A 39 15.46 12.33 -2.61
C ARG A 39 15.09 11.69 -1.28
N LEU A 40 13.99 10.94 -1.24
CA LEU A 40 13.54 10.20 -0.04
C LEU A 40 14.58 9.16 0.38
N ARG A 41 15.19 8.43 -0.57
CA ARG A 41 16.26 7.47 -0.27
C ARG A 41 17.42 8.16 0.41
N GLY A 42 17.96 9.23 -0.16
CA GLY A 42 19.08 9.98 0.44
C GLY A 42 18.74 10.57 1.82
N ALA A 43 17.50 11.00 2.04
CA ALA A 43 17.03 11.46 3.36
C ALA A 43 17.02 10.31 4.38
N ARG A 44 16.51 9.13 4.01
CA ARG A 44 16.50 7.93 4.86
C ARG A 44 17.92 7.42 5.18
N GLU A 45 18.83 7.49 4.23
CA GLU A 45 20.24 7.12 4.44
C GLU A 45 20.90 8.00 5.52
N ARG A 46 20.54 9.28 5.58
CA ARG A 46 20.99 10.19 6.66
C ARG A 46 20.46 9.82 8.04
N GLU A 47 19.27 9.24 8.14
CA GLU A 47 18.74 8.68 9.41
C GLU A 47 19.56 7.47 9.88
N GLY A 48 20.18 6.72 8.97
CA GLY A 48 20.99 5.54 9.27
C GLY A 48 20.14 4.43 9.89
N ARG A 49 20.54 3.96 11.09
CA ARG A 49 19.84 2.88 11.82
C ARG A 49 18.72 3.38 12.73
N GLN A 50 18.44 4.68 12.74
CA GLN A 50 17.36 5.21 13.58
C GLN A 50 16.00 4.65 13.13
N PRO A 51 15.06 4.40 14.07
CA PRO A 51 13.72 3.95 13.74
C PRO A 51 13.01 4.88 12.73
N THR A 52 13.28 6.18 12.79
CA THR A 52 12.73 7.18 11.87
C THR A 52 13.04 6.92 10.40
N ALA A 53 14.14 6.18 10.10
CA ALA A 53 14.43 5.73 8.73
C ALA A 53 13.35 4.77 8.16
N ARG A 54 12.53 4.17 9.03
CA ARG A 54 11.50 3.17 8.65
C ARG A 54 10.11 3.46 9.21
N TRP A 55 10.00 4.24 10.28
CA TRP A 55 8.72 4.59 10.89
C TRP A 55 8.07 5.75 10.14
N LEU A 56 6.82 5.56 9.77
CA LEU A 56 6.01 6.56 9.10
C LEU A 56 4.60 6.56 9.69
N GLN A 57 3.91 7.67 9.61
CA GLN A 57 2.53 7.81 10.06
C GLN A 57 1.60 7.57 8.86
N LEU A 58 0.64 6.64 9.04
CA LEU A 58 -0.45 6.40 8.11
C LEU A 58 -1.70 7.10 8.61
N ALA A 59 -2.22 8.01 7.79
CA ALA A 59 -3.53 8.63 7.99
C ALA A 59 -4.58 7.91 7.14
N THR A 60 -5.70 7.57 7.79
CA THR A 60 -6.89 6.94 7.18
C THR A 60 -8.15 7.70 7.62
N THR A 61 -9.25 7.43 6.96
CA THR A 61 -10.58 7.85 7.39
C THR A 61 -11.23 6.72 8.20
N GLY A 62 -11.62 7.01 9.43
CA GLY A 62 -12.33 6.06 10.28
C GLY A 62 -13.72 5.73 9.72
N LEU A 63 -14.31 4.60 10.15
CA LEU A 63 -15.66 4.20 9.74
C LEU A 63 -16.74 5.23 10.12
N ASP A 64 -16.44 6.07 11.12
CA ASP A 64 -17.26 7.20 11.56
C ASP A 64 -16.96 8.51 10.80
N GLY A 65 -16.14 8.45 9.74
CA GLY A 65 -15.74 9.60 8.94
C GLY A 65 -14.66 10.49 9.58
N THR A 66 -14.22 10.21 10.81
CA THR A 66 -13.19 11.03 11.48
C THR A 66 -11.78 10.57 11.12
N PRO A 67 -10.76 11.47 11.13
CA PRO A 67 -9.39 11.10 10.78
C PRO A 67 -8.78 10.18 11.85
N ARG A 68 -7.97 9.24 11.38
CA ARG A 68 -7.16 8.32 12.19
C ARG A 68 -5.71 8.39 11.75
N VAL A 69 -4.80 8.29 12.72
CA VAL A 69 -3.36 8.23 12.45
C VAL A 69 -2.67 7.21 13.35
N ARG A 70 -1.71 6.47 12.79
CA ARG A 70 -0.85 5.53 13.53
C ARG A 70 0.50 5.38 12.85
N THR A 71 1.50 4.95 13.62
CA THR A 71 2.81 4.62 13.07
C THR A 71 2.82 3.21 12.51
N LEU A 72 3.35 3.06 11.30
CA LEU A 72 3.65 1.79 10.65
C LEU A 72 5.12 1.73 10.25
N VAL A 73 5.59 0.53 9.93
CA VAL A 73 6.96 0.28 9.52
C VAL A 73 7.02 0.10 8.01
N PHE A 74 7.80 0.94 7.34
CA PHE A 74 8.15 0.75 5.93
C PHE A 74 8.87 -0.59 5.74
N ARG A 75 8.37 -1.41 4.82
CA ARG A 75 8.90 -2.75 4.55
C ARG A 75 9.69 -2.83 3.26
N GLY A 76 9.33 -2.02 2.27
CA GLY A 76 10.00 -2.04 0.97
C GLY A 76 9.23 -1.31 -0.11
N TRP A 77 9.63 -1.57 -1.32
CA TRP A 77 8.99 -1.07 -2.52
C TRP A 77 8.56 -2.24 -3.41
N ALA A 78 7.34 -2.20 -3.89
CA ALA A 78 6.78 -3.18 -4.83
C ALA A 78 6.87 -2.71 -6.30
N GLY A 79 7.52 -1.58 -6.54
CA GLY A 79 7.66 -0.99 -7.87
C GLY A 79 8.22 0.42 -7.79
N SER A 80 8.08 1.19 -8.88
CA SER A 80 8.60 2.56 -8.96
C SER A 80 7.95 3.51 -7.96
N ASP A 81 6.66 3.35 -7.72
CA ASP A 81 5.82 4.26 -6.91
C ASP A 81 4.87 3.52 -5.94
N ARG A 82 5.11 2.22 -5.67
CA ARG A 82 4.35 1.42 -4.71
C ARG A 82 5.19 1.09 -3.48
N LEU A 83 4.70 1.50 -2.32
CA LEU A 83 5.30 1.30 -1.01
C LEU A 83 4.63 0.13 -0.29
N GLU A 84 5.42 -0.73 0.38
CA GLU A 84 4.91 -1.87 1.13
C GLU A 84 4.91 -1.62 2.63
N LEU A 85 3.79 -1.98 3.26
CA LEU A 85 3.57 -2.04 4.70
C LEU A 85 2.94 -3.38 5.05
N TYR A 86 3.10 -3.84 6.29
CA TYR A 86 2.41 -5.04 6.77
C TYR A 86 1.38 -4.64 7.83
N THR A 87 0.25 -5.34 7.84
CA THR A 87 -0.82 -5.12 8.80
C THR A 87 -1.50 -6.42 9.20
N ASP A 88 -2.29 -6.33 10.25
CA ASP A 88 -3.18 -7.36 10.72
C ASP A 88 -4.60 -7.06 10.21
N ALA A 89 -5.22 -8.01 9.51
CA ALA A 89 -6.57 -7.87 9.00
C ALA A 89 -7.64 -7.77 10.11
N ARG A 90 -7.32 -8.18 11.34
CA ARG A 90 -8.21 -8.06 12.50
C ARG A 90 -8.20 -6.66 13.12
N SER A 91 -7.37 -5.73 12.60
CA SER A 91 -7.27 -4.38 13.14
C SER A 91 -8.26 -3.44 12.46
N THR A 92 -8.81 -2.50 13.22
CA THR A 92 -9.76 -1.48 12.71
C THR A 92 -9.23 -0.69 11.51
N LYS A 93 -7.89 -0.50 11.43
CA LYS A 93 -7.30 0.18 10.27
C LYS A 93 -7.50 -0.60 8.96
N PHE A 94 -7.61 -1.93 9.02
CA PHE A 94 -7.87 -2.72 7.82
C PHE A 94 -9.30 -2.49 7.33
N ASP A 95 -10.28 -2.45 8.23
CA ASP A 95 -11.68 -2.13 7.90
C ASP A 95 -11.79 -0.70 7.34
N GLU A 96 -11.08 0.27 7.94
CA GLU A 96 -10.99 1.64 7.45
C GLU A 96 -10.48 1.69 6.00
N LEU A 97 -9.41 0.94 5.70
CA LEU A 97 -8.81 0.86 4.37
C LEU A 97 -9.73 0.18 3.36
N MET A 98 -10.48 -0.84 3.78
CA MET A 98 -11.46 -1.51 2.91
C MET A 98 -12.60 -0.58 2.50
N GLN A 99 -13.05 0.29 3.42
CA GLN A 99 -14.12 1.24 3.15
C GLN A 99 -13.62 2.51 2.45
N HIS A 100 -12.44 3.01 2.85
CA HIS A 100 -11.84 4.24 2.37
C HIS A 100 -10.40 4.01 1.92
N PRO A 101 -10.16 3.59 0.67
CA PRO A 101 -8.84 3.18 0.22
C PRO A 101 -7.85 4.35 0.01
N GLN A 102 -8.32 5.59 0.10
CA GLN A 102 -7.47 6.78 -0.01
C GLN A 102 -6.75 7.05 1.31
N VAL A 103 -5.44 7.22 1.24
CA VAL A 103 -4.60 7.42 2.42
C VAL A 103 -3.53 8.48 2.17
N GLU A 104 -2.99 8.99 3.26
CA GLU A 104 -1.79 9.82 3.23
C GLU A 104 -0.77 9.29 4.25
N LEU A 105 0.48 9.19 3.85
CA LEU A 105 1.61 8.91 4.72
C LEU A 105 2.32 10.22 5.04
N CYS A 106 2.70 10.40 6.31
CA CYS A 106 3.66 11.41 6.73
C CYS A 106 4.94 10.70 7.19
N TRP A 107 6.07 11.05 6.58
CA TRP A 107 7.37 10.50 6.94
C TRP A 107 8.30 11.63 7.34
N LEU A 108 8.44 11.82 8.65
CA LEU A 108 9.38 12.78 9.20
C LEU A 108 10.76 12.15 9.37
N LEU A 109 11.78 12.78 8.80
CA LEU A 109 13.18 12.39 8.82
C LEU A 109 14.00 13.49 9.53
N PRO A 110 14.12 13.44 10.87
CA PRO A 110 14.64 14.53 11.68
C PRO A 110 16.08 14.90 11.38
N LYS A 111 16.98 13.92 11.18
CA LYS A 111 18.39 14.18 10.84
C LYS A 111 18.53 14.83 9.46
N ALA A 112 17.68 14.42 8.52
CA ALA A 112 17.61 15.05 7.21
C ALA A 112 16.92 16.42 7.26
N LYS A 113 16.21 16.76 8.34
CA LYS A 113 15.34 17.94 8.46
C LYS A 113 14.34 18.01 7.34
N GLN A 114 13.75 16.86 6.96
CA GLN A 114 12.84 16.71 5.83
C GLN A 114 11.58 15.96 6.26
N GLN A 115 10.44 16.42 5.75
CA GLN A 115 9.15 15.73 5.86
C GLN A 115 8.64 15.39 4.48
N TYR A 116 8.28 14.13 4.27
CA TYR A 116 7.60 13.67 3.07
C TYR A 116 6.14 13.38 3.38
N ARG A 117 5.24 13.85 2.51
CA ARG A 117 3.84 13.48 2.50
C ARG A 117 3.57 12.70 1.21
N LEU A 118 3.10 11.46 1.34
CA LEU A 118 2.86 10.56 0.21
C LEU A 118 1.38 10.19 0.21
N ARG A 119 0.63 10.72 -0.75
CA ARG A 119 -0.79 10.41 -0.91
C ARG A 119 -0.96 9.34 -1.97
N GLY A 120 -1.83 8.39 -1.67
CA GLY A 120 -2.05 7.26 -2.55
C GLY A 120 -3.33 6.49 -2.26
N THR A 121 -3.48 5.39 -2.98
CA THR A 121 -4.55 4.43 -2.79
C THR A 121 -3.92 3.11 -2.40
N TRP A 122 -4.41 2.50 -1.31
CA TRP A 122 -3.93 1.19 -0.93
C TRP A 122 -4.54 0.11 -1.82
N ARG A 123 -3.78 -0.97 -1.99
CA ARG A 123 -4.22 -2.19 -2.65
C ARG A 123 -3.68 -3.39 -1.87
N GLN A 124 -4.45 -4.46 -1.84
CA GLN A 124 -3.94 -5.73 -1.31
C GLN A 124 -2.99 -6.35 -2.34
N ASP A 125 -1.87 -6.89 -1.87
CA ASP A 125 -0.90 -7.57 -2.72
C ASP A 125 -1.41 -8.95 -3.19
N ALA A 126 -0.78 -9.47 -4.26
CA ALA A 126 -1.06 -10.81 -4.75
C ALA A 126 -0.70 -11.89 -3.70
N PRO A 127 -1.44 -13.01 -3.61
CA PRO A 127 -1.21 -14.06 -2.62
C PRO A 127 0.23 -14.62 -2.61
N ASP A 128 0.85 -14.76 -3.78
CA ASP A 128 2.21 -15.31 -3.91
C ASP A 128 3.26 -14.43 -3.21
N ASN A 129 3.10 -13.11 -3.30
CA ASN A 129 3.98 -12.16 -2.61
C ASN A 129 3.83 -12.25 -1.09
N ARG A 130 2.63 -12.55 -0.59
CA ARG A 130 2.37 -12.73 0.84
C ARG A 130 3.24 -13.82 1.44
N VAL A 131 3.35 -14.97 0.79
CA VAL A 131 4.22 -16.08 1.23
C VAL A 131 5.68 -15.63 1.28
N GLN A 132 6.18 -15.03 0.21
CA GLN A 132 7.57 -14.54 0.15
C GLN A 132 7.87 -13.50 1.24
N ARG A 133 6.95 -12.57 1.50
CA ARG A 133 7.12 -11.55 2.54
C ARG A 133 7.10 -12.16 3.93
N TRP A 134 6.22 -13.12 4.17
CA TRP A 134 6.13 -13.83 5.44
C TRP A 134 7.40 -14.60 5.76
N THR A 135 7.89 -15.42 4.83
CA THR A 135 9.10 -16.22 5.02
C THR A 135 10.36 -15.38 5.21
N SER A 136 10.38 -14.16 4.70
CA SER A 136 11.49 -13.21 4.90
C SER A 136 11.54 -12.57 6.30
N LEU A 137 10.48 -12.73 7.11
CA LEU A 137 10.47 -12.24 8.49
C LEU A 137 11.21 -13.19 9.41
N SER A 138 11.93 -12.64 10.41
CA SER A 138 12.46 -13.42 11.52
C SER A 138 11.34 -13.97 12.41
N PRO A 139 11.58 -15.00 13.25
CA PRO A 139 10.59 -15.48 14.23
C PRO A 139 10.03 -14.36 15.11
N GLN A 140 10.88 -13.46 15.61
CA GLN A 140 10.48 -12.28 16.38
C GLN A 140 9.66 -11.28 15.52
N GLY A 141 10.05 -11.13 14.24
CA GLY A 141 9.33 -10.29 13.28
C GLY A 141 7.92 -10.80 12.98
N ARG A 142 7.69 -12.11 13.07
CA ARG A 142 6.39 -12.76 12.90
C ARG A 142 5.53 -12.76 14.16
N ALA A 143 6.13 -12.62 15.34
CA ALA A 143 5.46 -12.72 16.64
C ALA A 143 4.17 -11.91 16.74
N LEU A 144 4.14 -10.70 16.16
CA LEU A 144 2.98 -9.80 16.18
C LEU A 144 1.70 -10.46 15.64
N TRP A 145 1.81 -11.40 14.73
CA TRP A 145 0.65 -12.11 14.15
C TRP A 145 0.24 -13.35 14.95
N GLY A 146 1.03 -13.75 15.95
CA GLY A 146 0.65 -14.72 16.97
C GLY A 146 -0.09 -14.10 18.16
N TRP A 147 -0.12 -12.78 18.26
CA TRP A 147 -0.75 -12.04 19.35
C TRP A 147 -2.28 -12.03 19.23
N PRO A 148 -3.02 -11.78 20.34
CA PRO A 148 -4.44 -11.50 20.31
C PRO A 148 -4.81 -10.37 19.35
N ALA A 149 -6.08 -10.31 18.95
CA ALA A 149 -6.54 -9.31 17.99
C ALA A 149 -6.27 -7.88 18.50
N PRO A 150 -5.70 -6.99 17.66
CA PRO A 150 -5.38 -5.63 18.08
C PRO A 150 -6.61 -4.84 18.55
N GLY A 151 -6.46 -4.04 19.60
CA GLY A 151 -7.50 -3.16 20.13
C GLY A 151 -8.51 -3.85 21.06
N GLN A 152 -8.37 -5.15 21.31
CA GLN A 152 -9.17 -5.85 22.31
C GLN A 152 -8.64 -5.59 23.73
N PRO A 153 -9.47 -5.69 24.78
CA PRO A 153 -9.03 -5.62 26.17
C PRO A 153 -7.92 -6.63 26.46
N LEU A 154 -6.87 -6.18 27.13
CA LEU A 154 -5.77 -7.05 27.56
C LEU A 154 -6.29 -8.07 28.57
N GLN A 155 -6.09 -9.36 28.30
CA GLN A 155 -6.46 -10.46 29.20
C GLN A 155 -5.25 -10.95 29.99
N SER A 156 -4.18 -11.35 29.30
CA SER A 156 -2.94 -11.82 29.94
C SER A 156 -1.73 -11.42 29.09
N GLU A 157 -0.61 -11.09 29.77
CA GLU A 157 0.67 -10.85 29.09
C GLU A 157 1.26 -12.14 28.48
N SER A 158 0.88 -13.31 29.02
CA SER A 158 1.32 -14.61 28.48
C SER A 158 0.78 -14.95 27.10
N ASP A 159 -0.25 -14.22 26.64
CA ASP A 159 -0.88 -14.41 25.33
C ASP A 159 -0.06 -13.78 24.17
N PHE A 160 1.08 -13.17 24.48
CA PHE A 160 1.94 -12.47 23.55
C PHE A 160 3.27 -13.21 23.34
N PRO A 161 3.32 -14.24 22.47
CA PRO A 161 4.55 -14.95 22.18
C PRO A 161 5.63 -14.01 21.63
N ALA A 162 6.88 -14.24 22.06
CA ALA A 162 8.04 -13.48 21.60
C ALA A 162 8.47 -13.85 20.18
N GLU A 163 8.09 -15.06 19.73
CA GLU A 163 8.44 -15.62 18.43
C GLU A 163 7.25 -16.37 17.83
N LEU A 164 7.22 -16.49 16.51
CA LEU A 164 6.23 -17.30 15.80
C LEU A 164 6.91 -18.06 14.67
N GLU A 165 6.61 -19.37 14.59
CA GLU A 165 7.08 -20.24 13.52
C GLU A 165 6.57 -19.78 12.15
N PRO A 166 7.27 -20.15 11.05
CA PRO A 166 6.88 -19.72 9.71
C PRO A 166 5.57 -20.37 9.22
N GLU A 167 5.20 -21.52 9.78
CA GLU A 167 4.00 -22.25 9.35
C GLU A 167 3.09 -22.59 10.55
N PRO A 168 1.78 -22.53 10.38
CA PRO A 168 1.05 -21.99 9.21
C PRO A 168 1.10 -20.47 9.12
N ILE A 169 1.01 -19.93 7.91
CA ILE A 169 0.92 -18.46 7.73
C ILE A 169 -0.44 -17.97 8.21
N PRO A 170 -0.51 -17.08 9.23
CA PRO A 170 -1.78 -16.58 9.75
C PRO A 170 -2.60 -15.87 8.68
N GLU A 171 -3.87 -16.21 8.52
CA GLU A 171 -4.75 -15.62 7.50
C GLU A 171 -4.84 -14.10 7.59
N HIS A 172 -4.72 -13.56 8.80
CA HIS A 172 -4.77 -12.12 9.06
C HIS A 172 -3.45 -11.37 8.81
N PHE A 173 -2.37 -12.05 8.39
CA PHE A 173 -1.17 -11.36 7.88
C PHE A 173 -1.47 -10.78 6.50
N VAL A 174 -1.40 -9.46 6.35
CA VAL A 174 -1.69 -8.75 5.11
C VAL A 174 -0.52 -7.87 4.69
N VAL A 175 -0.14 -7.98 3.42
CA VAL A 175 0.78 -7.07 2.73
C VAL A 175 -0.04 -5.98 2.07
N LEU A 176 0.15 -4.74 2.51
CA LEU A 176 -0.45 -3.57 1.91
C LEU A 176 0.51 -2.94 0.92
N GLN A 177 0.07 -2.72 -0.30
CA GLN A 177 0.78 -1.91 -1.29
C GLN A 177 0.07 -0.57 -1.42
N LEU A 178 0.79 0.50 -1.11
CA LEU A 178 0.29 1.84 -1.29
C LEU A 178 0.81 2.39 -2.62
N GLU A 179 -0.10 2.54 -3.58
CA GLU A 179 0.17 3.15 -4.88
C GLU A 179 0.16 4.67 -4.74
N ILE A 180 1.35 5.27 -4.79
CA ILE A 180 1.52 6.71 -4.61
C ILE A 180 1.17 7.43 -5.91
N HIS A 181 0.34 8.47 -5.82
CA HIS A 181 0.00 9.33 -6.95
C HIS A 181 0.38 10.81 -6.71
N ARG A 182 0.73 11.18 -5.47
CA ARG A 182 1.21 12.51 -5.08
C ARG A 182 2.28 12.38 -4.01
N ALA A 183 3.41 13.01 -4.21
CA ALA A 183 4.48 13.15 -3.22
C ALA A 183 4.77 14.62 -2.99
N GLU A 184 5.04 14.99 -1.74
CA GLU A 184 5.36 16.34 -1.34
C GLU A 184 6.52 16.29 -0.34
N LEU A 185 7.49 17.15 -0.54
CA LEU A 185 8.63 17.35 0.36
C LEU A 185 8.56 18.74 0.98
N LEU A 186 8.68 18.80 2.30
CA LEU A 186 9.04 20.01 3.02
C LEU A 186 10.48 19.85 3.53
N ASP A 187 11.40 20.69 3.04
CA ASP A 187 12.83 20.69 3.39
C ASP A 187 13.12 21.91 4.26
N LEU A 188 13.52 21.67 5.50
CA LEU A 188 13.83 22.68 6.51
C LEU A 188 15.32 23.02 6.56
N THR A 189 16.15 22.49 5.65
CA THR A 189 17.60 22.73 5.64
C THR A 189 17.98 24.12 5.12
N ARG A 190 17.03 24.83 4.49
CA ARG A 190 17.25 26.12 3.82
C ARG A 190 16.37 27.21 4.41
N HIS A 191 16.71 28.47 4.14
CA HIS A 191 15.86 29.62 4.43
C HIS A 191 15.68 30.44 3.13
N PRO A 192 14.44 30.73 2.69
CA PRO A 192 13.20 30.13 3.16
C PRO A 192 13.19 28.61 2.98
N HIS A 193 12.34 27.92 3.75
CA HIS A 193 12.14 26.48 3.60
C HIS A 193 11.70 26.16 2.19
N GLN A 194 12.03 24.98 1.72
CA GLN A 194 11.68 24.54 0.37
C GLN A 194 10.52 23.55 0.44
N ARG A 195 9.47 23.79 -0.35
CA ARG A 195 8.37 22.87 -0.51
C ARG A 195 8.24 22.47 -1.96
N ILE A 196 8.20 21.17 -2.24
CA ILE A 196 8.21 20.61 -3.58
C ILE A 196 7.09 19.59 -3.70
N LEU A 197 6.37 19.65 -4.82
CA LEU A 197 5.28 18.75 -5.17
C LEU A 197 5.62 17.97 -6.43
N TRP A 198 5.26 16.69 -6.42
CA TRP A 198 5.25 15.79 -7.58
C TRP A 198 3.91 15.08 -7.66
N CYS A 199 3.32 15.03 -8.86
CA CYS A 199 2.08 14.31 -9.12
C CYS A 199 2.27 13.35 -10.28
N ARG A 200 1.72 12.12 -10.17
CA ARG A 200 1.75 11.13 -11.24
C ARG A 200 1.08 11.65 -12.52
N GLY A 201 -0.05 12.35 -12.39
CA GLY A 201 -0.82 12.89 -13.51
C GLY A 201 -0.08 13.91 -14.39
N ASN A 202 1.06 14.45 -13.92
CA ASN A 202 1.95 15.33 -14.70
C ASN A 202 3.35 14.71 -14.89
N ASN A 203 3.43 13.37 -14.95
CA ASN A 203 4.68 12.62 -15.13
C ASN A 203 5.73 12.92 -14.05
N TRP A 204 5.31 13.14 -12.82
CA TRP A 204 6.17 13.47 -11.69
C TRP A 204 7.01 14.74 -11.89
N ARG A 205 6.55 15.67 -12.71
CA ARG A 205 7.22 16.95 -12.87
C ARG A 205 7.29 17.70 -11.54
N GLU A 206 8.47 18.22 -11.22
CA GLU A 206 8.71 18.99 -10.01
C GLU A 206 8.00 20.34 -10.09
N GLN A 207 7.28 20.69 -9.02
CA GLN A 207 6.62 21.98 -8.83
C GLN A 207 7.03 22.55 -7.47
N ALA A 208 7.68 23.69 -7.47
CA ALA A 208 7.96 24.43 -6.23
C ALA A 208 6.68 25.09 -5.72
N LEU A 209 6.48 25.03 -4.40
CA LEU A 209 5.37 25.64 -3.68
C LEU A 209 5.91 26.56 -2.58
N ASN A 210 5.07 27.51 -2.14
CA ASN A 210 5.36 28.21 -0.89
C ASN A 210 5.38 27.22 0.27
N PRO A 211 6.35 27.31 1.18
CA PRO A 211 6.48 26.42 2.32
C PRO A 211 5.36 26.57 3.35
#